data_ba904b4114f2cf8e21bad1cfab558f0f
#
_entry.id   ba904b4114f2cf8e21bad1cfab558f0f
#
_cell.length_a   1.000
_cell.length_b   1.000
_cell.length_c   1.000
_cell.angle_alpha   90.00
_cell.angle_beta   90.00
_cell.angle_gamma   90.00
#
_symmetry.space_group_name_H-M   'P 1'
#
loop_
_entity.id
_entity.type
_entity.pdbx_description
1 polymer ?
#
loop_
_entity_poly.entity_id
_entity_poly.type
_entity_poly.pdbx_seq_one_letter_code
_entity_poly.pdbx_strand_id
1 'polypeptide(L)'
;LGAVPLRGDAQKFKKLGITGVINLCDEYAGPLREYQQEQIEQLYLPTVDFHPPTKEMIEQGVDFIRQHLSKGGAVYVHCKAGRARSATIVLCYLVAMRNMTPEAAQQHLLERRPHINPRIYERKVVQEFVADLKK
;
A
#
# COMPACT_ATOMS: atom_id res chain seq x y z
N LEU A 1 -2.76 3.34 4.67
CA LEU A 1 -2.20 4.23 3.66
C LEU A 1 -1.73 5.52 4.32
N GLY A 2 -0.47 5.87 4.14
CA GLY A 2 0.05 7.07 4.77
C GLY A 2 1.43 7.49 4.30
N ALA A 3 2.01 8.43 5.05
CA ALA A 3 3.34 8.95 4.81
C ALA A 3 4.40 8.07 5.49
N VAL A 4 5.67 8.40 5.28
CA VAL A 4 6.78 7.64 5.82
C VAL A 4 6.74 7.61 7.35
N PRO A 5 6.91 6.42 7.97
CA PRO A 5 6.92 6.32 9.43
C PRO A 5 8.22 6.87 10.02
N LEU A 6 8.10 7.45 11.22
CA LEU A 6 9.20 7.98 11.98
C LEU A 6 9.55 7.05 13.14
N ARG A 7 10.62 7.37 13.87
CA ARG A 7 11.00 6.66 15.07
C ARG A 7 9.84 6.68 16.07
N GLY A 8 9.54 5.54 16.66
CA GLY A 8 8.45 5.42 17.62
C GLY A 8 7.11 5.05 17.01
N ASP A 9 6.95 5.20 15.69
CA ASP A 9 5.70 4.83 15.04
C ASP A 9 5.45 3.32 15.07
N ALA A 10 6.52 2.51 15.10
CA ALA A 10 6.38 1.05 15.17
C ALA A 10 5.60 0.61 16.41
N GLN A 11 5.83 1.28 17.56
CA GLN A 11 5.08 0.98 18.78
C GLN A 11 3.62 1.33 18.64
N LYS A 12 3.32 2.46 17.98
CA LYS A 12 1.94 2.85 17.70
C LYS A 12 1.26 1.86 16.78
N PHE A 13 1.98 1.39 15.76
CA PHE A 13 1.45 0.39 14.82
C PHE A 13 1.08 -0.90 15.58
N LYS A 14 1.94 -1.35 16.46
CA LYS A 14 1.68 -2.54 17.27
C LYS A 14 0.39 -2.39 18.07
N LYS A 15 0.20 -1.25 18.71
CA LYS A 15 -1.02 -0.96 19.49
C LYS A 15 -2.27 -0.94 18.63
N LEU A 16 -2.15 -0.55 17.36
CA LEU A 16 -3.26 -0.51 16.43
C LEU A 16 -3.54 -1.86 15.77
N GLY A 17 -2.76 -2.88 16.09
CA GLY A 17 -2.93 -4.20 15.49
C GLY A 17 -2.30 -4.35 14.11
N ILE A 18 -1.42 -3.42 13.72
CA ILE A 18 -0.70 -3.51 12.44
C ILE A 18 0.38 -4.58 12.58
N THR A 19 0.36 -5.57 11.69
CA THR A 19 1.30 -6.68 11.67
C THR A 19 2.23 -6.63 10.46
N GLY A 20 1.88 -5.84 9.45
CA GLY A 20 2.68 -5.72 8.24
C GLY A 20 2.76 -4.30 7.75
N VAL A 21 3.85 -3.97 7.08
CA VAL A 21 4.07 -2.66 6.45
C VAL A 21 4.55 -2.90 5.03
N ILE A 22 3.96 -2.19 4.07
CA ILE A 22 4.46 -2.13 2.69
C ILE A 22 5.11 -0.78 2.51
N ASN A 23 6.41 -0.78 2.20
CA ASN A 23 7.19 0.43 1.99
C ASN A 23 7.54 0.55 0.50
N LEU A 24 7.05 1.60 -0.14
CA LEU A 24 7.36 1.88 -1.54
C LEU A 24 8.37 3.01 -1.72
N CYS A 25 8.98 3.49 -0.64
CA CYS A 25 10.01 4.50 -0.74
C CYS A 25 11.30 3.91 -1.30
N ASP A 26 11.77 4.42 -2.43
CA ASP A 26 13.11 4.11 -2.94
C ASP A 26 14.18 4.81 -2.08
N GLU A 27 13.81 5.92 -1.48
CA GLU A 27 14.69 6.81 -0.75
C GLU A 27 14.84 6.47 0.75
N TYR A 28 14.10 5.47 1.27
CA TYR A 28 14.14 5.13 2.70
C TYR A 28 13.68 3.69 2.93
N ALA A 29 14.53 2.90 3.56
CA ALA A 29 14.26 1.49 3.80
C ALA A 29 13.37 1.22 5.02
N GLY A 30 13.01 2.25 5.79
CA GLY A 30 12.16 2.11 6.96
C GLY A 30 12.91 1.86 8.26
N PRO A 31 12.21 1.96 9.40
CA PRO A 31 12.80 1.71 10.72
C PRO A 31 12.86 0.22 11.01
N LEU A 32 13.78 -0.50 10.34
CA LEU A 32 13.82 -1.97 10.34
C LEU A 32 14.01 -2.57 11.73
N ARG A 33 14.88 -1.96 12.56
CA ARG A 33 15.11 -2.45 13.91
C ARG A 33 13.85 -2.38 14.76
N GLU A 34 13.16 -1.24 14.67
CA GLU A 34 11.92 -1.03 15.42
C GLU A 34 10.83 -1.99 14.97
N TYR A 35 10.72 -2.25 13.68
CA TYR A 35 9.76 -3.23 13.17
C TYR A 35 10.08 -4.64 13.70
N GLN A 36 11.35 -5.00 13.71
CA GLN A 36 11.77 -6.31 14.21
C GLN A 36 11.43 -6.44 15.71
N GLN A 37 11.67 -5.41 16.51
CA GLN A 37 11.36 -5.41 17.94
C GLN A 37 9.86 -5.58 18.19
N GLU A 38 9.01 -4.99 17.34
CA GLU A 38 7.56 -5.05 17.47
C GLU A 38 6.93 -6.19 16.68
N GLN A 39 7.75 -7.06 16.09
CA GLN A 39 7.31 -8.22 15.30
C GLN A 39 6.42 -7.79 14.12
N ILE A 40 6.78 -6.69 13.47
CA ILE A 40 6.09 -6.18 12.28
C ILE A 40 6.91 -6.61 11.06
N GLU A 41 6.25 -7.27 10.11
CA GLU A 41 6.87 -7.68 8.85
C GLU A 41 6.84 -6.53 7.86
N GLN A 42 7.96 -6.26 7.17
CA GLN A 42 7.97 -5.27 6.10
C GLN A 42 8.17 -5.93 4.75
N LEU A 43 7.30 -5.59 3.79
CA LEU A 43 7.51 -5.87 2.38
C LEU A 43 8.04 -4.59 1.74
N TYR A 44 9.27 -4.65 1.23
CA TYR A 44 9.93 -3.49 0.62
C TYR A 44 9.81 -3.58 -0.90
N LEU A 45 9.08 -2.62 -1.50
CA LEU A 45 8.84 -2.54 -2.93
C LEU A 45 9.35 -1.19 -3.46
N PRO A 46 10.69 -1.01 -3.52
CA PRO A 46 11.25 0.32 -3.83
C PRO A 46 10.78 0.80 -5.19
N THR A 47 10.18 1.99 -5.20
CA THR A 47 9.63 2.63 -6.39
C THR A 47 10.11 4.07 -6.40
N VAL A 48 10.73 4.49 -7.51
CA VAL A 48 11.22 5.86 -7.65
C VAL A 48 10.05 6.84 -7.60
N ASP A 49 10.25 7.95 -6.88
CA ASP A 49 9.20 8.96 -6.74
C ASP A 49 8.71 9.43 -8.12
N PHE A 50 7.42 9.73 -8.21
CA PHE A 50 6.71 10.13 -9.42
C PHE A 50 6.56 9.00 -10.46
N HIS A 51 6.99 7.77 -10.12
CA HIS A 51 6.78 6.60 -10.98
C HIS A 51 5.76 5.66 -10.34
N PRO A 52 4.99 4.90 -11.14
CA PRO A 52 4.12 3.88 -10.55
C PRO A 52 4.91 2.62 -10.18
N PRO A 53 4.45 1.85 -9.20
CA PRO A 53 5.00 0.51 -8.99
C PRO A 53 4.72 -0.38 -10.20
N THR A 54 5.52 -1.41 -10.38
CA THR A 54 5.31 -2.38 -11.47
C THR A 54 4.09 -3.27 -11.16
N LYS A 55 3.59 -3.94 -12.18
CA LYS A 55 2.48 -4.88 -12.00
C LYS A 55 2.85 -5.99 -11.01
N GLU A 56 4.08 -6.50 -11.09
CA GLU A 56 4.59 -7.53 -10.19
C GLU A 56 4.61 -7.04 -8.74
N MET A 57 5.02 -5.80 -8.52
CA MET A 57 4.99 -5.20 -7.19
C MET A 57 3.56 -5.05 -6.66
N ILE A 58 2.64 -4.67 -7.54
CA ILE A 58 1.23 -4.56 -7.17
C ILE A 58 0.69 -5.94 -6.75
N GLU A 59 0.99 -6.98 -7.51
CA GLU A 59 0.56 -8.34 -7.19
C GLU A 59 1.13 -8.79 -5.84
N GLN A 60 2.42 -8.54 -5.59
CA GLN A 60 3.06 -8.87 -4.32
C GLN A 60 2.41 -8.11 -3.16
N GLY A 61 2.16 -6.81 -3.36
CA GLY A 61 1.55 -5.97 -2.33
C GLY A 61 0.14 -6.41 -1.98
N VAL A 62 -0.68 -6.69 -2.99
CA VAL A 62 -2.05 -7.15 -2.78
C VAL A 62 -2.05 -8.48 -2.03
N ASP A 63 -1.18 -9.41 -2.41
CA ASP A 63 -1.07 -10.71 -1.75
C ASP A 63 -0.61 -10.57 -0.29
N PHE A 64 0.36 -9.69 -0.04
CA PHE A 64 0.84 -9.42 1.31
C PHE A 64 -0.29 -8.88 2.21
N ILE A 65 -1.09 -7.94 1.70
CA ILE A 65 -2.22 -7.40 2.46
C ILE A 65 -3.22 -8.53 2.75
N ARG A 66 -3.55 -9.32 1.74
CA ARG A 66 -4.50 -10.42 1.90
C ARG A 66 -4.05 -11.39 2.99
N GLN A 67 -2.78 -11.77 2.98
CA GLN A 67 -2.24 -12.71 3.96
C GLN A 67 -2.34 -12.18 5.39
N HIS A 68 -1.95 -10.92 5.61
CA HIS A 68 -2.02 -10.33 6.95
C HIS A 68 -3.44 -10.18 7.44
N LEU A 69 -4.36 -9.73 6.57
CA LEU A 69 -5.75 -9.58 6.96
C LEU A 69 -6.41 -10.94 7.27
N SER A 70 -6.05 -11.99 6.54
CA SER A 70 -6.59 -13.32 6.79
C SER A 70 -6.20 -13.89 8.15
N LYS A 71 -5.11 -13.38 8.74
CA LYS A 71 -4.61 -13.79 10.07
C LYS A 71 -5.09 -12.83 11.16
N GLY A 72 -6.01 -11.94 10.85
CA GLY A 72 -6.53 -10.97 11.83
C GLY A 72 -5.67 -9.74 12.04
N GLY A 73 -4.62 -9.56 11.23
CA GLY A 73 -3.75 -8.39 11.32
C GLY A 73 -4.23 -7.23 10.47
N ALA A 74 -3.41 -6.20 10.39
CA ALA A 74 -3.64 -5.05 9.54
C ALA A 74 -2.32 -4.64 8.88
N VAL A 75 -2.41 -3.91 7.76
CA VAL A 75 -1.23 -3.51 6.99
C VAL A 75 -1.22 -2.00 6.80
N TYR A 76 -0.07 -1.39 7.07
CA TYR A 76 0.17 0.02 6.78
C TYR A 76 0.95 0.11 5.47
N VAL A 77 0.42 0.83 4.49
CA VAL A 77 1.03 0.99 3.17
C VAL A 77 1.50 2.43 3.04
N HIS A 78 2.79 2.64 2.77
CA HIS A 78 3.30 3.99 2.70
C HIS A 78 4.34 4.18 1.58
N CYS A 79 4.46 5.43 1.17
CA CYS A 79 5.59 5.95 0.42
C CYS A 79 6.07 7.20 1.16
N LYS A 80 6.64 8.18 0.50
CA LYS A 80 7.13 9.37 1.21
C LYS A 80 5.96 10.21 1.74
N ALA A 81 5.00 10.56 0.88
CA ALA A 81 3.88 11.43 1.24
C ALA A 81 2.53 10.72 1.26
N GLY A 82 2.46 9.47 0.84
CA GLY A 82 1.21 8.73 0.79
C GLY A 82 0.24 9.23 -0.27
N ARG A 83 0.74 9.74 -1.39
CA ARG A 83 -0.11 10.37 -2.42
C ARG A 83 -0.35 9.50 -3.65
N ALA A 84 0.64 8.73 -4.09
CA ALA A 84 0.52 8.03 -5.36
C ALA A 84 1.07 6.61 -5.33
N ARG A 85 2.35 6.41 -4.97
CA ARG A 85 2.98 5.08 -5.00
C ARG A 85 2.22 4.09 -4.11
N SER A 86 2.03 4.45 -2.84
CA SER A 86 1.31 3.61 -1.88
C SER A 86 -0.17 3.51 -2.22
N ALA A 87 -0.78 4.62 -2.66
CA ALA A 87 -2.19 4.62 -3.03
C ALA A 87 -2.48 3.69 -4.21
N THR A 88 -1.52 3.50 -5.12
CA THR A 88 -1.67 2.57 -6.24
C THR A 88 -1.87 1.13 -5.74
N ILE A 89 -1.07 0.71 -4.75
CA ILE A 89 -1.20 -0.63 -4.16
C ILE A 89 -2.56 -0.80 -3.49
N VAL A 90 -2.97 0.19 -2.68
CA VAL A 90 -4.23 0.09 -1.93
C VAL A 90 -5.42 0.10 -2.88
N LEU A 91 -5.39 0.93 -3.92
CA LEU A 91 -6.46 0.96 -4.92
C LEU A 91 -6.61 -0.42 -5.58
N CYS A 92 -5.51 -1.03 -5.99
CA CYS A 92 -5.55 -2.35 -6.62
C CYS A 92 -6.04 -3.43 -5.65
N TYR A 93 -5.69 -3.32 -4.36
CA TYR A 93 -6.23 -4.22 -3.34
C TYR A 93 -7.76 -4.11 -3.26
N LEU A 94 -8.29 -2.89 -3.24
CA LEU A 94 -9.73 -2.67 -3.16
C LEU A 94 -10.45 -3.26 -4.38
N VAL A 95 -9.87 -3.12 -5.56
CA VAL A 95 -10.44 -3.70 -6.78
C VAL A 95 -10.42 -5.23 -6.71
N ALA A 96 -9.28 -5.80 -6.33
CA ALA A 96 -9.08 -7.26 -6.34
C ALA A 96 -9.85 -7.98 -5.25
N MET A 97 -9.88 -7.40 -4.02
CA MET A 97 -10.35 -8.11 -2.83
C MET A 97 -11.67 -7.60 -2.29
N ARG A 98 -12.13 -6.42 -2.71
CA ARG A 98 -13.37 -5.81 -2.24
C ARG A 98 -14.38 -5.59 -3.37
N ASN A 99 -14.10 -6.12 -4.56
CA ASN A 99 -14.97 -6.05 -5.72
C ASN A 99 -15.36 -4.62 -6.13
N MET A 100 -14.50 -3.65 -5.85
CA MET A 100 -14.74 -2.28 -6.27
C MET A 100 -14.30 -2.10 -7.73
N THR A 101 -14.99 -1.22 -8.47
CA THR A 101 -14.46 -0.74 -9.75
C THR A 101 -13.26 0.16 -9.46
N PRO A 102 -12.34 0.34 -10.44
CA PRO A 102 -11.21 1.27 -10.22
C PRO A 102 -11.68 2.68 -9.86
N GLU A 103 -12.75 3.17 -10.47
CA GLU A 103 -13.31 4.49 -10.19
C GLU A 103 -13.86 4.57 -8.76
N ALA A 104 -14.58 3.55 -8.31
CA ALA A 104 -15.11 3.51 -6.96
C ALA A 104 -13.99 3.42 -5.93
N ALA A 105 -12.95 2.64 -6.20
CA ALA A 105 -11.79 2.54 -5.31
C ALA A 105 -11.06 3.88 -5.21
N GLN A 106 -10.89 4.57 -6.34
CA GLN A 106 -10.30 5.91 -6.38
C GLN A 106 -11.09 6.89 -5.50
N GLN A 107 -12.41 6.89 -5.65
CA GLN A 107 -13.27 7.77 -4.87
C GLN A 107 -13.21 7.44 -3.38
N HIS A 108 -13.21 6.15 -3.04
CA HIS A 108 -13.10 5.69 -1.65
C HIS A 108 -11.82 6.22 -0.99
N LEU A 109 -10.69 6.17 -1.71
CA LEU A 109 -9.43 6.68 -1.19
C LEU A 109 -9.42 8.19 -1.07
N LEU A 110 -9.99 8.91 -2.04
CA LEU A 110 -10.06 10.37 -2.00
C LEU A 110 -10.87 10.87 -0.81
N GLU A 111 -11.94 10.16 -0.44
CA GLU A 111 -12.75 10.52 0.72
C GLU A 111 -11.96 10.43 2.03
N ARG A 112 -11.01 9.50 2.11
CA ARG A 112 -10.19 9.28 3.30
C ARG A 112 -8.89 10.07 3.29
N ARG A 113 -8.31 10.32 2.13
CA ARG A 113 -7.08 11.09 1.96
C ARG A 113 -7.21 12.01 0.75
N PRO A 114 -7.77 13.21 0.95
CA PRO A 114 -8.06 14.12 -0.18
C PRO A 114 -6.84 14.54 -1.00
N HIS A 115 -5.62 14.39 -0.44
CA HIS A 115 -4.40 14.84 -1.10
C HIS A 115 -3.76 13.79 -2.01
N ILE A 116 -4.35 12.59 -2.15
CA ILE A 116 -3.79 11.60 -3.06
C ILE A 116 -4.00 12.03 -4.50
N ASN A 117 -3.18 11.46 -5.39
CA ASN A 117 -3.33 11.68 -6.83
C ASN A 117 -4.75 11.29 -7.25
N PRO A 118 -5.54 12.20 -7.89
CA PRO A 118 -6.94 11.93 -8.21
C PRO A 118 -7.15 11.02 -9.42
N ARG A 119 -6.08 10.61 -10.10
CA ARG A 119 -6.16 9.83 -11.34
C ARG A 119 -5.35 8.53 -11.30
N ILE A 120 -5.18 7.94 -10.11
CA ILE A 120 -4.44 6.69 -9.97
C ILE A 120 -5.09 5.59 -10.81
N TYR A 121 -6.41 5.54 -10.84
CA TYR A 121 -7.15 4.51 -11.58
C TYR A 121 -6.89 4.54 -13.09
N GLU A 122 -6.43 5.68 -13.63
CA GLU A 122 -6.12 5.83 -15.05
C GLU A 122 -4.72 5.35 -15.41
N ARG A 123 -3.85 5.04 -14.45
CA ARG A 123 -2.50 4.60 -14.73
C ARG A 123 -2.51 3.29 -15.53
N LYS A 124 -1.62 3.21 -16.52
CA LYS A 124 -1.54 2.04 -17.39
C LYS A 124 -1.35 0.75 -16.60
N VAL A 125 -0.48 0.77 -15.60
CA VAL A 125 -0.22 -0.40 -14.78
C VAL A 125 -1.45 -0.85 -14.00
N VAL A 126 -2.29 0.09 -13.55
CA VAL A 126 -3.54 -0.21 -12.86
C VAL A 126 -4.51 -0.88 -13.85
N GLN A 127 -4.62 -0.33 -15.04
CA GLN A 127 -5.50 -0.90 -16.07
C GLN A 127 -5.06 -2.32 -16.46
N GLU A 128 -3.76 -2.55 -16.58
CA GLU A 128 -3.23 -3.87 -16.86
C GLU A 128 -3.53 -4.86 -15.73
N PHE A 129 -3.35 -4.44 -14.49
CA PHE A 129 -3.65 -5.27 -13.31
C PHE A 129 -5.13 -5.65 -13.30
N VAL A 130 -6.02 -4.68 -13.50
CA VAL A 130 -7.45 -4.93 -13.50
C VAL A 130 -7.86 -5.86 -14.64
N ALA A 131 -7.27 -5.69 -15.83
CA ALA A 131 -7.54 -6.57 -16.96
C ALA A 131 -7.14 -8.01 -16.64
N ASP A 132 -6.02 -8.23 -15.97
CA ASP A 132 -5.55 -9.56 -15.60
C ASP A 132 -6.49 -10.25 -14.60
N LEU A 133 -7.17 -9.49 -13.75
CA LEU A 133 -8.14 -10.06 -12.80
C LEU A 133 -9.35 -10.68 -13.50
N LYS A 134 -9.64 -10.26 -14.72
CA LYS A 134 -10.82 -10.74 -15.47
C LYS A 134 -10.52 -11.96 -16.32
N LYS A 135 -9.29 -12.44 -16.31
CA LYS A 135 -8.91 -13.62 -17.10
C LYS A 135 -9.23 -14.95 -16.40
#